data_21bf7ca6db6fb6501f6d08fc9502cf48
#
_entry.id   21bf7ca6db6fb6501f6d08fc9502cf48
#
_cell.length_a   1.000
_cell.length_b   1.000
_cell.length_c   1.000
_cell.angle_alpha   90.00
_cell.angle_beta   90.00
_cell.angle_gamma   90.00
#
_symmetry.space_group_name_H-M   'P 1'
#
loop_
_entity.id
_entity.type
_entity.pdbx_description
1 polymer ?
#
loop_
_entity_poly.entity_id
_entity_poly.type
_entity_poly.pdbx_seq_one_letter_code
_entity_poly.pdbx_strand_id
1 'polypeptide(L)'
;MANEELKSILAKIKARDARDTSKEIAGESKYSAKINKYISSLAELRFYQRLSLKEQQIVRDSLIRPDVDLLLKDDMGLSNYERMKEGRGPVARTDGDSGLELHHLMQEFDAPFAELTRRQHARPGDGVILHPKGKKKESWRSDKEKCNAFDTERVRHWRKRVKLLGR
;
A
#
# COMPACT_ATOMS: atom_id res chain seq x y z
N MET A 1 11.43 -14.86 38.39
CA MET A 1 10.99 -16.13 37.76
C MET A 1 9.57 -16.02 37.18
N ALA A 2 8.53 -15.72 37.92
CA ALA A 2 7.15 -15.63 37.38
C ALA A 2 6.97 -14.63 36.20
N ASN A 3 7.74 -13.54 36.17
CA ASN A 3 7.66 -12.54 35.09
C ASN A 3 8.24 -13.05 33.75
N GLU A 4 9.28 -13.87 33.78
CA GLU A 4 9.89 -14.44 32.56
C GLU A 4 9.03 -15.56 31.96
N GLU A 5 8.42 -16.35 32.82
CA GLU A 5 7.47 -17.40 32.41
C GLU A 5 6.22 -16.79 31.75
N LEU A 6 5.67 -15.73 32.35
CA LEU A 6 4.53 -14.99 31.79
C LEU A 6 4.88 -14.37 30.43
N LYS A 7 6.05 -13.75 30.29
CA LYS A 7 6.54 -13.22 29.00
C LYS A 7 6.66 -14.32 27.94
N SER A 8 7.18 -15.49 28.31
CA SER A 8 7.31 -16.63 27.41
C SER A 8 5.94 -17.12 26.93
N ILE A 9 4.97 -17.26 27.85
CA ILE A 9 3.60 -17.66 27.51
C ILE A 9 2.94 -16.64 26.56
N LEU A 10 3.04 -15.35 26.88
CA LEU A 10 2.48 -14.29 26.03
C LEU A 10 3.12 -14.27 24.63
N ALA A 11 4.43 -14.52 24.54
CA ALA A 11 5.10 -14.62 23.24
C ALA A 11 4.59 -15.80 22.41
N LYS A 12 4.36 -16.97 23.04
CA LYS A 12 3.78 -18.15 22.38
C LYS A 12 2.36 -17.91 21.89
N ILE A 13 1.53 -17.25 22.69
CA ILE A 13 0.16 -16.88 22.31
C ILE A 13 0.19 -15.95 21.09
N LYS A 14 0.96 -14.86 21.14
CA LYS A 14 1.10 -13.91 20.02
C LYS A 14 1.60 -14.59 18.74
N ALA A 15 2.54 -15.52 18.85
CA ALA A 15 3.06 -16.26 17.70
C ALA A 15 2.02 -17.21 17.09
N ARG A 16 1.14 -17.82 17.93
CA ARG A 16 0.02 -18.63 17.46
C ARG A 16 -1.01 -17.78 16.74
N ASP A 17 -1.44 -16.66 17.35
CA ASP A 17 -2.45 -15.77 16.79
C ASP A 17 -1.98 -15.18 15.44
N ALA A 18 -0.70 -14.82 15.33
CA ALA A 18 -0.13 -14.35 14.07
C ALA A 18 -0.14 -15.43 12.98
N ARG A 19 0.13 -16.71 13.32
CA ARG A 19 0.06 -17.82 12.36
C ARG A 19 -1.37 -18.09 11.91
N ASP A 20 -2.32 -18.04 12.82
CA ASP A 20 -3.73 -18.28 12.51
C ASP A 20 -4.25 -17.17 11.60
N THR A 21 -3.92 -15.89 11.88
CA THR A 21 -4.23 -14.76 11.00
C THR A 21 -3.62 -14.93 9.61
N SER A 22 -2.36 -15.37 9.50
CA SER A 22 -1.72 -15.61 8.20
C SER A 22 -2.41 -16.70 7.39
N LYS A 23 -2.88 -17.76 8.04
CA LYS A 23 -3.65 -18.83 7.38
C LYS A 23 -5.01 -18.33 6.90
N GLU A 24 -5.70 -17.55 7.70
CA GLU A 24 -6.98 -16.94 7.34
C GLU A 24 -6.83 -16.00 6.15
N ILE A 25 -5.80 -15.13 6.18
CA ILE A 25 -5.47 -14.25 5.05
C ILE A 25 -5.20 -15.08 3.79
N ALA A 26 -4.37 -16.12 3.87
CA ALA A 26 -4.06 -16.96 2.72
C ALA A 26 -5.30 -17.70 2.17
N GLY A 27 -6.24 -18.08 3.04
CA GLY A 27 -7.48 -18.75 2.65
C GLY A 27 -8.50 -17.83 1.96
N GLU A 28 -8.57 -16.55 2.35
CA GLU A 28 -9.51 -15.57 1.78
C GLU A 28 -8.93 -14.75 0.63
N SER A 29 -7.61 -14.67 0.54
CA SER A 29 -6.93 -13.75 -0.38
C SER A 29 -6.93 -14.25 -1.82
N LYS A 30 -7.14 -13.28 -2.73
CA LYS A 30 -6.92 -13.46 -4.18
C LYS A 30 -5.49 -13.07 -4.61
N TYR A 31 -4.66 -12.61 -3.68
CA TYR A 31 -3.31 -12.19 -3.93
C TYR A 31 -2.30 -13.30 -3.66
N SER A 32 -1.11 -13.17 -4.25
CA SER A 32 -0.04 -14.13 -4.04
C SER A 32 0.50 -14.12 -2.60
N ALA A 33 1.26 -15.15 -2.24
CA ALA A 33 1.97 -15.21 -0.98
C ALA A 33 2.95 -14.04 -0.79
N LYS A 34 3.48 -13.47 -1.88
CA LYS A 34 4.37 -12.30 -1.83
C LYS A 34 3.66 -11.05 -1.30
N ILE A 35 2.40 -10.87 -1.66
CA ILE A 35 1.56 -9.77 -1.15
C ILE A 35 1.05 -10.12 0.26
N ASN A 36 0.51 -11.33 0.43
CA ASN A 36 -0.17 -11.73 1.67
C ASN A 36 0.71 -11.61 2.92
N LYS A 37 2.03 -11.86 2.81
CA LYS A 37 2.95 -11.70 3.94
C LYS A 37 3.06 -10.27 4.47
N TYR A 38 2.63 -9.27 3.68
CA TYR A 38 2.62 -7.86 4.07
C TYR A 38 1.21 -7.33 4.40
N ILE A 39 0.23 -8.20 4.53
CA ILE A 39 -1.11 -7.84 4.98
C ILE A 39 -1.23 -8.22 6.46
N SER A 40 -1.53 -7.23 7.30
CA SER A 40 -1.49 -7.38 8.77
C SER A 40 -2.78 -7.94 9.36
N SER A 41 -3.90 -7.86 8.63
CA SER A 41 -5.22 -8.28 9.13
C SER A 41 -6.19 -8.62 8.01
N LEU A 42 -7.24 -9.38 8.34
CA LEU A 42 -8.36 -9.62 7.42
C LEU A 42 -9.09 -8.32 7.03
N ALA A 43 -9.17 -7.36 7.95
CA ALA A 43 -9.77 -6.06 7.66
C ALA A 43 -9.00 -5.32 6.57
N GLU A 44 -7.66 -5.33 6.61
CA GLU A 44 -6.80 -4.76 5.58
C GLU A 44 -6.95 -5.50 4.24
N LEU A 45 -6.95 -6.84 4.25
CA LEU A 45 -7.18 -7.66 3.06
C LEU A 45 -8.51 -7.29 2.38
N ARG A 46 -9.59 -7.27 3.16
CA ARG A 46 -10.93 -6.95 2.68
C ARG A 46 -11.03 -5.52 2.18
N PHE A 47 -10.28 -4.58 2.76
CA PHE A 47 -10.16 -3.22 2.28
C PHE A 47 -9.59 -3.17 0.85
N TYR A 48 -8.46 -3.82 0.58
CA TYR A 48 -7.88 -3.87 -0.76
C TYR A 48 -8.78 -4.59 -1.77
N GLN A 49 -9.43 -5.67 -1.36
CA GLN A 49 -10.33 -6.44 -2.24
C GLN A 49 -11.60 -5.64 -2.59
N ARG A 50 -12.17 -4.86 -1.66
CA ARG A 50 -13.29 -3.95 -1.93
C ARG A 50 -12.93 -2.87 -2.94
N LEU A 51 -11.71 -2.39 -2.93
CA LEU A 51 -11.21 -1.44 -3.93
C LEU A 51 -10.91 -2.10 -5.28
N SER A 52 -11.10 -3.40 -5.40
CA SER A 52 -10.80 -4.19 -6.61
C SER A 52 -9.35 -4.03 -7.08
N LEU A 53 -8.41 -3.81 -6.15
CA LEU A 53 -7.01 -3.69 -6.49
C LEU A 53 -6.51 -5.01 -7.08
N LYS A 54 -5.66 -4.91 -8.10
CA LYS A 54 -5.05 -6.04 -8.78
C LYS A 54 -3.57 -6.12 -8.49
N GLU A 55 -3.08 -7.33 -8.27
CA GLU A 55 -1.65 -7.55 -8.12
C GLU A 55 -0.94 -7.44 -9.46
N GLN A 56 0.09 -6.60 -9.52
CA GLN A 56 0.96 -6.45 -10.68
C GLN A 56 2.36 -6.01 -10.26
N GLN A 57 3.39 -6.55 -10.91
CA GLN A 57 4.75 -6.08 -10.73
C GLN A 57 4.99 -4.85 -11.62
N ILE A 58 5.32 -3.72 -11.00
CA ILE A 58 5.66 -2.46 -11.66
C ILE A 58 7.16 -2.18 -11.44
N VAL A 59 7.55 -1.41 -10.45
CA VAL A 59 8.94 -1.31 -9.96
C VAL A 59 9.19 -2.42 -8.94
N ARG A 60 8.21 -2.66 -8.09
CA ARG A 60 8.10 -3.79 -7.17
C ARG A 60 6.70 -4.40 -7.27
N ASP A 61 6.46 -5.52 -6.59
CA ASP A 61 5.09 -6.06 -6.48
C ASP A 61 4.16 -4.98 -5.92
N SER A 62 2.98 -4.84 -6.50
CA SER A 62 2.06 -3.74 -6.18
C SER A 62 0.62 -4.18 -6.31
N LEU A 63 -0.24 -3.56 -5.51
CA LEU A 63 -1.69 -3.60 -5.64
C LEU A 63 -2.13 -2.34 -6.38
N ILE A 64 -2.51 -2.48 -7.63
CA ILE A 64 -2.79 -1.37 -8.53
C ILE A 64 -4.29 -1.17 -8.75
N ARG A 65 -4.68 0.05 -9.03
CA ARG A 65 -6.04 0.40 -9.47
C ARG A 65 -6.20 0.08 -10.94
N PRO A 66 -7.17 -0.78 -11.31
CA PRO A 66 -7.40 -1.12 -12.72
C PRO A 66 -8.15 -0.02 -13.48
N ASP A 67 -8.81 0.91 -12.78
CA ASP A 67 -9.78 1.88 -13.28
C ASP A 67 -9.22 3.29 -13.52
N VAL A 68 -7.92 3.41 -13.80
CA VAL A 68 -7.28 4.70 -14.09
C VAL A 68 -7.73 5.22 -15.46
N ASP A 69 -8.45 6.34 -15.46
CA ASP A 69 -8.84 7.04 -16.68
C ASP A 69 -7.69 7.95 -17.15
N LEU A 70 -7.00 7.55 -18.20
CA LEU A 70 -5.83 8.27 -18.73
C LEU A 70 -6.17 9.66 -19.31
N LEU A 71 -7.41 9.89 -19.70
CA LEU A 71 -7.87 11.14 -20.30
C LEU A 71 -8.40 12.14 -19.28
N LEU A 72 -8.66 11.69 -18.05
CA LEU A 72 -9.10 12.58 -16.98
C LEU A 72 -8.02 13.64 -16.72
N LYS A 73 -8.45 14.90 -16.71
CA LYS A 73 -7.59 16.06 -16.48
C LYS A 73 -7.68 16.53 -15.03
N ASP A 74 -6.57 17.04 -14.51
CA ASP A 74 -6.52 17.77 -13.25
C ASP A 74 -6.89 19.26 -13.45
N ASP A 75 -6.90 20.06 -12.38
CA ASP A 75 -7.23 21.49 -12.39
C ASP A 75 -6.25 22.32 -13.24
N MET A 76 -5.05 21.82 -13.47
CA MET A 76 -4.05 22.45 -14.33
C MET A 76 -4.22 22.06 -15.81
N GLY A 77 -5.20 21.24 -16.13
CA GLY A 77 -5.48 20.77 -17.47
C GLY A 77 -4.60 19.59 -17.94
N LEU A 78 -3.71 19.05 -17.08
CA LEU A 78 -2.89 17.89 -17.40
C LEU A 78 -3.73 16.61 -17.30
N SER A 79 -3.71 15.81 -18.35
CA SER A 79 -4.29 14.48 -18.35
C SER A 79 -3.53 13.52 -17.41
N ASN A 80 -4.18 12.48 -16.95
CA ASN A 80 -3.52 11.44 -16.16
C ASN A 80 -2.38 10.78 -16.93
N TYR A 81 -2.50 10.66 -18.25
CA TYR A 81 -1.41 10.19 -19.12
C TYR A 81 -0.17 11.10 -18.99
N GLU A 82 -0.33 12.40 -19.11
CA GLU A 82 0.75 13.39 -18.99
C GLU A 82 1.35 13.39 -17.59
N ARG A 83 0.49 13.41 -16.54
CA ARG A 83 0.93 13.34 -15.15
C ARG A 83 1.80 12.13 -14.87
N MET A 84 1.36 10.95 -15.30
CA MET A 84 2.11 9.71 -15.05
C MET A 84 3.41 9.64 -15.85
N LYS A 85 3.46 10.21 -17.05
CA LYS A 85 4.72 10.37 -17.81
C LYS A 85 5.73 11.25 -17.07
N GLU A 86 5.26 12.25 -16.36
CA GLU A 86 6.09 13.09 -15.48
C GLU A 86 6.47 12.39 -14.16
N GLY A 87 5.90 11.22 -13.87
CA GLY A 87 6.12 10.49 -12.62
C GLY A 87 5.21 10.93 -11.48
N ARG A 88 4.08 11.57 -11.79
CA ARG A 88 3.06 12.00 -10.85
C ARG A 88 1.90 11.00 -10.80
N GLY A 89 1.31 10.80 -9.62
CA GLY A 89 0.13 9.95 -9.48
C GLY A 89 -1.06 10.50 -10.28
N PRO A 90 -1.85 9.63 -10.96
CA PRO A 90 -3.07 10.05 -11.64
C PRO A 90 -4.10 10.57 -10.64
N VAL A 91 -4.93 11.52 -11.05
CA VAL A 91 -6.07 11.96 -10.23
C VAL A 91 -7.24 11.00 -10.39
N ALA A 92 -8.08 10.89 -9.36
CA ALA A 92 -9.31 10.12 -9.37
C ALA A 92 -10.51 11.05 -9.18
N ARG A 93 -11.58 10.86 -9.95
CA ARG A 93 -12.80 11.70 -9.87
C ARG A 93 -13.40 11.81 -8.46
N THR A 94 -13.22 10.76 -7.65
CA THR A 94 -13.77 10.68 -6.29
C THR A 94 -12.97 11.43 -5.25
N ASP A 95 -11.77 11.93 -5.60
CA ASP A 95 -10.83 12.53 -4.65
C ASP A 95 -10.39 13.96 -5.04
N GLY A 96 -11.12 14.59 -5.96
CA GLY A 96 -10.73 15.89 -6.51
C GLY A 96 -9.40 15.79 -7.24
N ASP A 97 -8.54 16.81 -7.12
CA ASP A 97 -7.26 16.87 -7.84
C ASP A 97 -6.08 16.25 -7.12
N SER A 98 -6.32 15.59 -6.01
CA SER A 98 -5.27 14.84 -5.32
C SER A 98 -4.89 13.62 -6.17
N GLY A 99 -3.60 13.52 -6.52
CA GLY A 99 -3.08 12.33 -7.19
C GLY A 99 -3.13 11.12 -6.28
N LEU A 100 -3.22 9.92 -6.89
CA LEU A 100 -3.07 8.66 -6.17
C LEU A 100 -1.73 8.64 -5.45
N GLU A 101 -1.74 8.07 -4.26
CA GLU A 101 -0.58 7.88 -3.41
C GLU A 101 -0.16 6.41 -3.43
N LEU A 102 1.14 6.16 -3.21
CA LEU A 102 1.68 4.82 -3.00
C LEU A 102 1.81 4.55 -1.51
N HIS A 103 1.00 3.64 -1.01
CA HIS A 103 1.06 3.16 0.36
C HIS A 103 1.97 1.93 0.45
N HIS A 104 2.96 1.95 1.35
CA HIS A 104 3.75 0.76 1.67
C HIS A 104 2.93 -0.18 2.56
N LEU A 105 2.70 -1.40 2.10
CA LEU A 105 2.03 -2.41 2.90
C LEU A 105 2.81 -2.62 4.21
N MET A 106 2.11 -2.83 5.32
CA MET A 106 2.70 -2.97 6.66
C MET A 106 3.60 -1.81 7.11
N GLN A 107 3.58 -0.67 6.42
CA GLN A 107 4.48 0.46 6.68
C GLN A 107 5.98 0.08 6.61
N GLU A 108 6.31 -1.00 5.89
CA GLU A 108 7.68 -1.45 5.69
C GLU A 108 8.30 -0.81 4.43
N PHE A 109 9.55 -0.38 4.51
CA PHE A 109 10.23 0.27 3.39
C PHE A 109 10.33 -0.62 2.14
N ASP A 110 10.62 -1.91 2.33
CA ASP A 110 10.80 -2.87 1.24
C ASP A 110 9.51 -3.59 0.82
N ALA A 111 8.37 -3.21 1.41
CA ALA A 111 7.09 -3.83 1.12
C ALA A 111 6.54 -3.45 -0.27
N PRO A 112 5.61 -4.24 -0.82
CA PRO A 112 4.80 -3.86 -1.98
C PRO A 112 4.07 -2.53 -1.76
N PHE A 113 3.71 -1.88 -2.88
CA PHE A 113 2.87 -0.69 -2.85
C PHE A 113 1.39 -1.03 -3.04
N ALA A 114 0.50 -0.18 -2.48
CA ALA A 114 -0.90 -0.11 -2.87
C ALA A 114 -1.20 1.30 -3.42
N GLU A 115 -1.85 1.36 -4.59
CA GLU A 115 -2.31 2.61 -5.20
C GLU A 115 -3.62 3.03 -4.53
N LEU A 116 -3.58 4.06 -3.72
CA LEU A 116 -4.72 4.55 -2.95
C LEU A 116 -5.00 6.03 -3.27
N THR A 117 -6.26 6.45 -3.19
CA THR A 117 -6.56 7.87 -3.13
C THR A 117 -6.08 8.42 -1.80
N ARG A 118 -5.78 9.71 -1.74
CA ARG A 118 -5.43 10.37 -0.48
C ARG A 118 -6.50 10.17 0.60
N ARG A 119 -7.76 10.22 0.18
CA ARG A 119 -8.90 10.00 1.07
C ARG A 119 -8.93 8.58 1.64
N GLN A 120 -8.67 7.56 0.84
CA GLN A 120 -8.57 6.17 1.29
C GLN A 120 -7.39 5.96 2.23
N HIS A 121 -6.26 6.59 1.93
CA HIS A 121 -5.03 6.46 2.72
C HIS A 121 -5.11 7.17 4.08
N ALA A 122 -5.81 8.32 4.15
CA ALA A 122 -5.87 9.19 5.33
C ALA A 122 -7.18 9.12 6.11
N ARG A 123 -8.19 8.37 5.64
CA ARG A 123 -9.52 8.34 6.25
C ARG A 123 -9.47 7.77 7.68
N PRO A 124 -10.13 8.42 8.67
CA PRO A 124 -10.31 7.83 10.00
C PRO A 124 -10.99 6.46 9.90
N GLY A 125 -10.45 5.47 10.61
CA GLY A 125 -10.89 4.07 10.52
C GLY A 125 -10.07 3.25 9.52
N ASP A 126 -10.04 3.62 8.26
CA ASP A 126 -9.21 2.94 7.26
C ASP A 126 -7.71 3.22 7.51
N GLY A 127 -7.37 4.41 7.97
CA GLY A 127 -5.99 4.76 8.35
C GLY A 127 -5.43 3.91 9.48
N VAL A 128 -6.26 3.46 10.43
CA VAL A 128 -5.85 2.54 11.50
C VAL A 128 -5.55 1.15 10.93
N ILE A 129 -6.37 0.69 9.99
CA ILE A 129 -6.20 -0.61 9.32
C ILE A 129 -4.91 -0.63 8.50
N LEU A 130 -4.64 0.46 7.77
CA LEU A 130 -3.48 0.57 6.88
C LEU A 130 -2.18 0.88 7.64
N HIS A 131 -2.27 1.46 8.83
CA HIS A 131 -1.12 1.88 9.63
C HIS A 131 -1.10 1.21 11.01
N PRO A 132 -0.99 -0.12 11.08
CA PRO A 132 -1.04 -0.88 12.35
C PRO A 132 0.10 -0.52 13.31
N LYS A 133 1.21 0.00 12.78
CA LYS A 133 2.36 0.46 13.57
C LYS A 133 2.22 1.91 14.06
N GLY A 134 1.19 2.64 13.60
CA GLY A 134 0.97 4.04 13.91
C GLY A 134 2.10 4.95 13.42
N LYS A 135 2.19 6.15 13.98
CA LYS A 135 3.28 7.11 13.70
C LYS A 135 4.44 6.86 14.67
N LYS A 136 5.24 5.83 14.46
CA LYS A 136 6.40 5.56 15.30
C LYS A 136 7.56 6.48 14.97
N LYS A 137 8.32 6.90 16.00
CA LYS A 137 9.56 7.68 15.85
C LYS A 137 10.64 6.93 15.05
N GLU A 138 10.59 5.60 15.02
CA GLU A 138 11.51 4.69 14.32
C GLU A 138 11.03 4.33 12.90
N SER A 139 10.15 5.12 12.31
CA SER A 139 9.73 4.94 10.93
C SER A 139 10.93 5.17 9.98
N TRP A 140 11.02 4.39 8.89
CA TRP A 140 11.99 4.62 7.82
C TRP A 140 11.92 6.04 7.23
N ARG A 141 10.81 6.75 7.44
CA ARG A 141 10.63 8.16 7.01
C ARG A 141 11.55 9.15 7.72
N SER A 142 12.20 8.77 8.81
CA SER A 142 13.25 9.56 9.44
C SER A 142 14.61 9.39 8.76
N ASP A 143 14.76 8.40 7.90
CA ASP A 143 15.96 8.09 7.13
C ASP A 143 15.91 8.81 5.78
N LYS A 144 16.78 9.79 5.60
CA LYS A 144 16.83 10.62 4.38
C LYS A 144 17.16 9.83 3.12
N GLU A 145 18.02 8.82 3.21
CA GLU A 145 18.38 7.97 2.07
C GLU A 145 17.19 7.13 1.62
N LYS A 146 16.46 6.55 2.55
CA LYS A 146 15.23 5.80 2.26
C LYS A 146 14.13 6.69 1.68
N CYS A 147 13.97 7.92 2.18
CA CYS A 147 13.03 8.87 1.61
C CYS A 147 13.40 9.22 0.16
N ASN A 148 14.65 9.50 -0.14
CA ASN A 148 15.12 9.77 -1.50
C ASN A 148 14.94 8.56 -2.42
N ALA A 149 15.23 7.37 -1.94
CA ALA A 149 15.00 6.13 -2.68
C ALA A 149 13.52 5.93 -2.99
N PHE A 150 12.63 6.17 -2.03
CA PHE A 150 11.18 6.10 -2.24
C PHE A 150 10.70 7.12 -3.27
N ASP A 151 11.16 8.37 -3.20
CA ASP A 151 10.79 9.39 -4.19
C ASP A 151 11.19 8.99 -5.61
N THR A 152 12.37 8.40 -5.76
CA THR A 152 12.83 7.86 -7.04
C THR A 152 11.96 6.71 -7.52
N GLU A 153 11.63 5.76 -6.64
CA GLU A 153 10.77 4.61 -6.97
C GLU A 153 9.34 5.04 -7.31
N ARG A 154 8.80 6.03 -6.61
CA ARG A 154 7.48 6.59 -6.87
C ARG A 154 7.38 7.17 -8.28
N VAL A 155 8.37 7.95 -8.71
CA VAL A 155 8.45 8.48 -10.08
C VAL A 155 8.54 7.34 -11.11
N ARG A 156 9.40 6.35 -10.85
CA ARG A 156 9.55 5.17 -11.71
C ARG A 156 8.27 4.36 -11.80
N HIS A 157 7.54 4.20 -10.69
CA HIS A 157 6.29 3.46 -10.65
C HIS A 157 5.28 4.06 -11.63
N TRP A 158 5.00 5.36 -11.55
CA TRP A 158 4.01 6.00 -12.41
C TRP A 158 4.41 6.02 -13.87
N ARG A 159 5.68 6.27 -14.16
CA ARG A 159 6.22 6.21 -15.54
C ARG A 159 6.11 4.81 -16.14
N LYS A 160 6.33 3.77 -15.38
CA LYS A 160 6.17 2.39 -15.84
C LYS A 160 4.69 2.02 -15.99
N ARG A 161 3.85 2.45 -15.04
CA ARG A 161 2.40 2.23 -15.07
C ARG A 161 1.77 2.76 -16.35
N VAL A 162 2.05 3.99 -16.75
CA VAL A 162 1.48 4.58 -17.97
C VAL A 162 1.91 3.84 -19.23
N LYS A 163 3.15 3.35 -19.29
CA LYS A 163 3.62 2.52 -20.42
C LYS A 163 2.83 1.21 -20.52
N LEU A 164 2.45 0.60 -19.40
CA LEU A 164 1.68 -0.63 -19.38
C LEU A 164 0.21 -0.42 -19.76
N LEU A 165 -0.35 0.76 -19.51
CA LEU A 165 -1.73 1.13 -19.84
C LEU A 165 -1.87 1.58 -21.30
N GLY A 166 -0.82 2.12 -21.89
CA GLY A 166 -0.80 2.63 -23.28
C GLY A 166 -0.47 1.59 -24.34
N ARG A 167 -0.49 0.28 -24.01
CA ARG A 167 -0.24 -0.84 -24.92
C ARG A 167 -1.51 -1.38 -25.53
#